data_2163a60e189bbbefb8178b3343ef05d5
#
_entry.id   2163a60e189bbbefb8178b3343ef05d5
#
_cell.length_a   1.000
_cell.length_b   1.000
_cell.length_c   1.000
_cell.angle_alpha   90.00
_cell.angle_beta   90.00
_cell.angle_gamma   90.00
#
_symmetry.space_group_name_H-M   'P 1'
#
loop_
_entity.id
_entity.type
_entity.pdbx_description
1 polymer ?
#
loop_
_entity_poly.entity_id
_entity_poly.type
_entity_poly.pdbx_seq_one_letter_code
_entity_poly.pdbx_strand_id
1 'polypeptide(L)'
;MDRRTLLKVMLNGIVIPVVPLKIAKAYADKGRRLLLVELSGANDGLNTVVPITDHRYRELRPNIGLKPSEVFDIGGGFALHSAIKSLDHMWQDGELAIVQGLGYPGANRSHFKSIALWETGGDGNRSRRTGWLTDDIESMNASAELDAHGISLDGGMGVFVSPGGLWLSMASAQEFSRLSSQVIKKTVSDNAALNMLLDRWNTLNSSMEKISRKLSRKSQINFRVRGRKLAAQLGTAAQLIHAGIDTPVIKVQLDGFDTHEGQPGRHRRLLRELGRSLGDFRNGMKRIGQWDNTLILTYSEFGRRTVENHTDGTDHGTAAPHFIMGGAVQGGILGNHPDLGALVEGDMQFTMDYRAVYERVLSDWFGIRENKFASFRNKNLSGMFKL
;
A
#
# COMPACT_ATOMS: atom_id res chain seq x y z
N MET A 1 -14.05 -8.48 47.07
CA MET A 1 -12.87 -9.12 46.42
C MET A 1 -11.66 -8.56 47.11
N ASP A 2 -10.88 -9.39 47.83
CA ASP A 2 -9.73 -8.88 48.54
C ASP A 2 -8.49 -8.64 47.64
N ARG A 3 -7.53 -7.85 48.13
CA ARG A 3 -6.31 -7.49 47.37
C ARG A 3 -5.47 -8.71 46.95
N ARG A 4 -5.55 -9.85 47.66
CA ARG A 4 -4.83 -11.06 47.32
C ARG A 4 -5.46 -11.79 46.14
N THR A 5 -6.80 -11.76 46.02
CA THR A 5 -7.54 -12.34 44.89
C THR A 5 -7.33 -11.51 43.64
N LEU A 6 -7.26 -10.16 43.75
CA LEU A 6 -6.93 -9.29 42.63
C LEU A 6 -5.51 -9.53 42.09
N LEU A 7 -4.53 -9.69 42.98
CA LEU A 7 -3.13 -10.00 42.60
C LEU A 7 -2.97 -11.41 41.97
N LYS A 8 -3.75 -12.39 42.37
CA LYS A 8 -3.76 -13.72 41.78
C LYS A 8 -4.41 -13.73 40.38
N VAL A 9 -5.41 -12.90 40.13
CA VAL A 9 -6.03 -12.73 38.81
C VAL A 9 -5.10 -11.96 37.85
N MET A 10 -4.29 -11.04 38.35
CA MET A 10 -3.27 -10.34 37.54
C MET A 10 -2.04 -11.19 37.21
N LEU A 11 -1.75 -12.25 38.00
CA LEU A 11 -0.61 -13.15 37.75
C LEU A 11 -0.91 -14.32 36.83
N ASN A 12 -2.17 -14.60 36.52
CA ASN A 12 -2.59 -15.71 35.67
C ASN A 12 -3.33 -15.21 34.40
N GLY A 13 -2.68 -14.48 33.52
CA GLY A 13 -3.31 -14.23 32.22
C GLY A 13 -2.87 -13.01 31.40
N ILE A 14 -1.89 -12.25 31.83
CA ILE A 14 -1.28 -11.26 30.96
C ILE A 14 0.08 -11.79 30.54
N VAL A 15 0.10 -12.57 29.46
CA VAL A 15 1.29 -12.70 28.64
C VAL A 15 1.41 -11.33 27.95
N ILE A 16 2.15 -10.40 28.55
CA ILE A 16 2.66 -9.24 27.82
C ILE A 16 3.61 -9.88 26.80
N PRO A 17 3.31 -9.83 25.49
CA PRO A 17 4.28 -10.27 24.52
C PRO A 17 5.51 -9.36 24.73
N VAL A 18 6.60 -9.91 25.22
CA VAL A 18 7.88 -9.23 25.22
C VAL A 18 8.29 -9.15 23.74
N VAL A 19 7.85 -8.08 23.08
CA VAL A 19 8.34 -7.76 21.74
C VAL A 19 9.84 -7.51 21.89
N PRO A 20 10.70 -8.25 21.18
CA PRO A 20 12.14 -8.07 21.32
C PRO A 20 12.48 -6.60 21.01
N LEU A 21 13.14 -5.91 21.94
CA LEU A 21 13.57 -4.49 21.81
C LEU A 21 14.28 -4.16 20.48
N LYS A 22 14.80 -5.17 19.77
CA LYS A 22 15.49 -5.00 18.48
C LYS A 22 14.56 -4.60 17.30
N ILE A 23 13.27 -4.89 17.38
CA ILE A 23 12.30 -4.64 16.27
C ILE A 23 11.90 -3.17 16.24
N ALA A 24 11.58 -2.61 17.40
CA ALA A 24 11.28 -1.19 17.54
C ALA A 24 12.43 -0.26 17.10
N LYS A 25 13.67 -0.74 17.24
CA LYS A 25 14.87 0.01 16.89
C LYS A 25 15.05 0.23 15.38
N ALA A 26 14.64 -0.72 14.52
CA ALA A 26 14.81 -0.59 13.07
C ALA A 26 13.94 0.51 12.46
N TYR A 27 12.72 0.73 12.97
CA TYR A 27 11.87 1.85 12.55
C TYR A 27 12.37 3.17 13.15
N ALA A 28 12.57 3.21 14.46
CA ALA A 28 13.00 4.42 15.18
C ALA A 28 14.35 4.96 14.67
N ASP A 29 15.29 4.07 14.34
CA ASP A 29 16.63 4.46 13.88
C ASP A 29 16.65 4.95 12.41
N LYS A 30 15.69 4.53 11.56
CA LYS A 30 15.71 4.80 10.12
C LYS A 30 14.53 5.62 9.60
N GLY A 31 13.47 5.81 10.37
CA GLY A 31 12.27 6.58 9.95
C GLY A 31 11.60 6.01 8.69
N ARG A 32 11.64 4.69 8.51
CA ARG A 32 11.10 4.00 7.32
C ARG A 32 9.59 4.11 7.22
N ARG A 33 9.09 4.38 6.04
CA ARG A 33 7.66 4.55 5.76
C ARG A 33 7.21 3.67 4.61
N LEU A 34 5.97 3.19 4.69
CA LEU A 34 5.28 2.51 3.61
C LEU A 34 4.18 3.42 3.07
N LEU A 35 4.22 3.68 1.77
CA LEU A 35 3.16 4.32 1.03
C LEU A 35 2.41 3.24 0.24
N LEU A 36 1.19 2.94 0.65
CA LEU A 36 0.30 2.03 -0.05
C LEU A 36 -0.46 2.79 -1.13
N VAL A 37 -0.43 2.29 -2.37
CA VAL A 37 -1.12 2.88 -3.52
C VAL A 37 -2.12 1.87 -4.05
N GLU A 38 -3.38 2.06 -3.72
CA GLU A 38 -4.47 1.24 -4.23
C GLU A 38 -4.81 1.63 -5.66
N LEU A 39 -4.79 0.66 -6.58
CA LEU A 39 -5.26 0.80 -7.97
C LEU A 39 -6.67 0.23 -8.05
N SER A 40 -7.65 1.02 -7.60
CA SER A 40 -9.02 0.56 -7.38
C SER A 40 -9.77 0.34 -8.69
N GLY A 41 -10.40 -0.81 -8.81
CA GLY A 41 -11.12 -1.28 -10.00
C GLY A 41 -10.37 -2.33 -10.80
N ALA A 42 -9.35 -2.97 -10.23
CA ALA A 42 -8.58 -4.06 -10.87
C ALA A 42 -7.79 -3.59 -12.11
N ASN A 43 -6.62 -3.06 -11.87
CA ASN A 43 -5.70 -2.63 -12.94
C ASN A 43 -5.40 -3.76 -13.91
N ASP A 44 -5.46 -3.47 -15.21
CA ASP A 44 -5.06 -4.43 -16.26
C ASP A 44 -3.55 -4.62 -16.32
N GLY A 45 -3.10 -5.71 -15.70
CA GLY A 45 -1.68 -6.05 -15.60
C GLY A 45 -1.02 -6.30 -16.96
N LEU A 46 -1.70 -6.98 -17.89
CA LEU A 46 -1.15 -7.29 -19.22
C LEU A 46 -0.96 -6.06 -20.11
N ASN A 47 -1.78 -5.02 -19.92
CA ASN A 47 -1.59 -3.75 -20.63
C ASN A 47 -0.85 -2.71 -19.77
N THR A 48 -0.33 -3.10 -18.61
CA THR A 48 0.59 -2.29 -17.79
C THR A 48 2.03 -2.77 -17.93
N VAL A 49 2.26 -4.09 -17.77
CA VAL A 49 3.52 -4.80 -17.94
C VAL A 49 3.33 -5.85 -19.04
N VAL A 50 3.74 -5.51 -20.23
CA VAL A 50 3.40 -6.25 -21.45
C VAL A 50 4.44 -7.31 -21.74
N PRO A 51 4.07 -8.60 -21.89
CA PRO A 51 4.98 -9.67 -22.29
C PRO A 51 5.20 -9.61 -23.82
N ILE A 52 6.09 -8.72 -24.28
CA ILE A 52 6.26 -8.40 -25.71
C ILE A 52 6.81 -9.54 -26.56
N THR A 53 7.43 -10.53 -25.94
CA THR A 53 7.98 -11.71 -26.62
C THR A 53 6.99 -12.88 -26.68
N ASP A 54 5.88 -12.82 -25.95
CA ASP A 54 4.85 -13.85 -26.00
C ASP A 54 3.78 -13.49 -27.05
N HIS A 55 3.76 -14.26 -28.17
CA HIS A 55 2.80 -14.02 -29.26
C HIS A 55 1.35 -14.15 -28.82
N ARG A 56 1.07 -15.00 -27.82
CA ARG A 56 -0.27 -15.21 -27.25
C ARG A 56 -0.89 -13.93 -26.68
N TYR A 57 -0.07 -12.98 -26.23
CA TYR A 57 -0.58 -11.68 -25.79
C TYR A 57 -1.39 -10.98 -26.90
N ARG A 58 -0.92 -11.03 -28.15
CA ARG A 58 -1.62 -10.41 -29.28
C ARG A 58 -2.79 -11.23 -29.79
N GLU A 59 -2.70 -12.54 -29.68
CA GLU A 59 -3.80 -13.45 -30.03
C GLU A 59 -4.99 -13.26 -29.06
N LEU A 60 -4.72 -13.10 -27.77
CA LEU A 60 -5.72 -12.87 -26.73
C LEU A 60 -6.29 -11.45 -26.76
N ARG A 61 -5.56 -10.47 -27.33
CA ARG A 61 -5.89 -9.05 -27.35
C ARG A 61 -5.68 -8.43 -28.74
N PRO A 62 -6.44 -8.86 -29.75
CA PRO A 62 -6.26 -8.37 -31.12
C PRO A 62 -6.58 -6.89 -31.28
N ASN A 63 -7.52 -6.32 -30.49
CA ASN A 63 -7.94 -4.92 -30.58
C ASN A 63 -7.29 -4.04 -29.52
N ILE A 64 -7.29 -4.45 -28.23
CA ILE A 64 -6.77 -3.63 -27.13
C ILE A 64 -5.30 -3.89 -26.81
N GLY A 65 -4.66 -4.88 -27.46
CA GLY A 65 -3.25 -5.17 -27.29
C GLY A 65 -2.36 -4.00 -27.77
N LEU A 66 -1.39 -3.64 -26.92
CA LEU A 66 -0.54 -2.47 -27.16
C LEU A 66 0.41 -2.69 -28.35
N LYS A 67 0.53 -1.70 -29.20
CA LYS A 67 1.48 -1.67 -30.32
C LYS A 67 2.91 -1.40 -29.83
N PRO A 68 3.96 -1.74 -30.60
CA PRO A 68 5.34 -1.44 -30.23
C PRO A 68 5.60 0.04 -29.89
N SER A 69 4.90 0.98 -30.56
CA SER A 69 4.99 2.42 -30.29
C SER A 69 4.30 2.87 -29.00
N GLU A 70 3.50 2.01 -28.37
CA GLU A 70 2.75 2.30 -27.16
C GLU A 70 3.39 1.74 -25.89
N VAL A 71 4.56 1.13 -26.04
CA VAL A 71 5.33 0.52 -24.94
C VAL A 71 6.78 1.00 -24.96
N PHE A 72 7.51 0.81 -23.87
CA PHE A 72 8.96 0.93 -23.82
C PHE A 72 9.55 -0.31 -23.14
N ASP A 73 10.59 -0.84 -23.76
CA ASP A 73 11.27 -2.07 -23.33
C ASP A 73 11.95 -1.87 -21.97
N ILE A 74 11.83 -2.86 -21.10
CA ILE A 74 12.49 -2.94 -19.79
C ILE A 74 13.38 -4.17 -19.65
N GLY A 75 13.58 -4.92 -20.74
CA GLY A 75 14.34 -6.17 -20.75
C GLY A 75 13.54 -7.39 -20.31
N GLY A 76 14.18 -8.57 -20.40
CA GLY A 76 13.56 -9.83 -19.95
C GLY A 76 12.32 -10.26 -20.73
N GLY A 77 12.07 -9.70 -21.91
CA GLY A 77 10.88 -9.99 -22.72
C GLY A 77 9.64 -9.16 -22.33
N PHE A 78 9.82 -8.14 -21.50
CA PHE A 78 8.75 -7.28 -21.03
C PHE A 78 8.95 -5.82 -21.42
N ALA A 79 7.83 -5.13 -21.57
CA ALA A 79 7.80 -3.69 -21.76
C ALA A 79 6.73 -3.06 -20.86
N LEU A 80 6.89 -1.80 -20.53
CA LEU A 80 5.88 -1.02 -19.81
C LEU A 80 5.07 -0.16 -20.78
N HIS A 81 3.80 0.03 -20.46
CA HIS A 81 2.94 0.96 -21.20
C HIS A 81 3.56 2.37 -21.24
N SER A 82 3.65 2.98 -22.44
CA SER A 82 4.28 4.29 -22.64
C SER A 82 3.70 5.42 -21.78
N ALA A 83 2.45 5.30 -21.35
CA ALA A 83 1.82 6.27 -20.46
C ALA A 83 2.52 6.41 -19.09
N ILE A 84 3.24 5.36 -18.61
CA ILE A 84 4.04 5.42 -17.38
C ILE A 84 5.53 5.67 -17.64
N LYS A 85 5.90 6.20 -18.82
CA LYS A 85 7.31 6.52 -19.15
C LYS A 85 7.99 7.43 -18.12
N SER A 86 7.25 8.22 -17.37
CA SER A 86 7.78 8.99 -16.25
C SER A 86 8.37 8.16 -15.10
N LEU A 87 8.12 6.84 -15.05
CA LEU A 87 8.75 5.91 -14.11
C LEU A 87 10.07 5.32 -14.64
N ASP A 88 10.43 5.56 -15.91
CA ASP A 88 11.62 5.01 -16.52
C ASP A 88 12.90 5.34 -15.74
N HIS A 89 13.01 6.57 -15.23
CA HIS A 89 14.15 6.93 -14.36
C HIS A 89 14.24 6.08 -13.10
N MET A 90 13.11 5.65 -12.52
CA MET A 90 13.15 4.72 -11.36
C MET A 90 13.62 3.33 -11.80
N TRP A 91 13.22 2.90 -13.00
CA TRP A 91 13.68 1.63 -13.56
C TRP A 91 15.19 1.65 -13.82
N GLN A 92 15.69 2.67 -14.50
CA GLN A 92 17.11 2.83 -14.82
C GLN A 92 17.99 2.98 -13.57
N ASP A 93 17.51 3.69 -12.55
CA ASP A 93 18.21 3.88 -11.28
C ASP A 93 18.13 2.63 -10.36
N GLY A 94 17.42 1.56 -10.77
CA GLY A 94 17.22 0.36 -9.97
C GLY A 94 16.41 0.62 -8.69
N GLU A 95 15.43 1.53 -8.76
CA GLU A 95 14.54 1.93 -7.67
C GLU A 95 13.09 1.46 -7.88
N LEU A 96 12.83 0.67 -8.92
CA LEU A 96 11.54 0.09 -9.28
C LEU A 96 11.68 -1.42 -9.47
N ALA A 97 10.98 -2.20 -8.66
CA ALA A 97 10.78 -3.63 -8.85
C ALA A 97 9.35 -3.91 -9.31
N ILE A 98 9.20 -4.89 -10.20
CA ILE A 98 7.93 -5.41 -10.70
C ILE A 98 7.76 -6.83 -10.21
N VAL A 99 6.81 -7.07 -9.31
CA VAL A 99 6.51 -8.42 -8.84
C VAL A 99 5.42 -9.01 -9.71
N GLN A 100 5.76 -10.07 -10.43
CA GLN A 100 4.88 -10.73 -11.38
C GLN A 100 3.92 -11.72 -10.70
N GLY A 101 2.76 -11.92 -11.32
CA GLY A 101 1.85 -13.03 -11.03
C GLY A 101 1.28 -13.05 -9.62
N LEU A 102 1.11 -11.90 -8.98
CA LEU A 102 0.53 -11.83 -7.64
C LEU A 102 -0.95 -12.15 -7.65
N GLY A 103 -1.36 -13.01 -6.72
CA GLY A 103 -2.73 -13.41 -6.51
C GLY A 103 -2.86 -14.25 -5.24
N TYR A 104 -3.93 -15.04 -5.11
CA TYR A 104 -4.18 -15.90 -3.94
C TYR A 104 -5.07 -17.10 -4.30
N PRO A 105 -5.04 -18.19 -3.52
CA PRO A 105 -5.88 -19.35 -3.74
C PRO A 105 -7.37 -19.02 -3.59
N GLY A 106 -8.21 -19.57 -4.48
CA GLY A 106 -9.66 -19.34 -4.45
C GLY A 106 -10.04 -17.91 -4.77
N ALA A 107 -9.35 -17.30 -5.77
CA ALA A 107 -9.55 -15.92 -6.17
C ALA A 107 -11.03 -15.56 -6.36
N ASN A 108 -11.46 -14.48 -5.74
CA ASN A 108 -12.82 -13.95 -5.85
C ASN A 108 -12.82 -12.75 -6.80
N ARG A 109 -13.78 -12.69 -7.72
CA ARG A 109 -13.89 -11.61 -8.70
C ARG A 109 -14.88 -10.50 -8.30
N SER A 110 -15.25 -10.43 -7.01
CA SER A 110 -16.03 -9.33 -6.44
C SER A 110 -15.07 -8.27 -5.87
N HIS A 111 -15.14 -7.04 -6.33
CA HIS A 111 -14.32 -5.94 -5.83
C HIS A 111 -14.35 -5.85 -4.31
N PHE A 112 -15.53 -5.81 -3.69
CA PHE A 112 -15.69 -5.69 -2.24
C PHE A 112 -15.04 -6.84 -1.45
N LYS A 113 -15.19 -8.09 -1.94
CA LYS A 113 -14.60 -9.23 -1.27
C LYS A 113 -13.09 -9.29 -1.45
N SER A 114 -12.62 -9.05 -2.66
CA SER A 114 -11.19 -9.15 -2.98
C SER A 114 -10.37 -8.05 -2.36
N ILE A 115 -10.87 -6.79 -2.38
CA ILE A 115 -10.12 -5.72 -1.71
C ILE A 115 -10.03 -5.98 -0.20
N ALA A 116 -11.09 -6.48 0.44
CA ALA A 116 -11.06 -6.86 1.85
C ALA A 116 -10.05 -7.98 2.15
N LEU A 117 -9.83 -8.91 1.20
CA LEU A 117 -8.78 -9.93 1.33
C LEU A 117 -7.38 -9.33 1.28
N TRP A 118 -7.10 -8.46 0.31
CA TRP A 118 -5.83 -7.75 0.22
C TRP A 118 -5.58 -6.85 1.44
N GLU A 119 -6.56 -6.10 1.87
CA GLU A 119 -6.44 -5.20 3.02
C GLU A 119 -6.24 -5.94 4.35
N THR A 120 -6.69 -7.18 4.46
CA THR A 120 -6.58 -7.96 5.70
C THR A 120 -5.54 -9.08 5.64
N GLY A 121 -4.97 -9.36 4.47
CA GLY A 121 -4.07 -10.51 4.27
C GLY A 121 -4.79 -11.85 4.30
N GLY A 122 -6.06 -11.88 3.86
CA GLY A 122 -6.89 -13.08 3.75
C GLY A 122 -6.63 -13.92 2.50
N ASP A 123 -7.49 -14.87 2.25
CA ASP A 123 -7.51 -15.69 1.03
C ASP A 123 -8.97 -15.90 0.58
N GLY A 124 -9.18 -16.62 -0.53
CA GLY A 124 -10.52 -16.84 -1.08
C GLY A 124 -11.54 -17.45 -0.12
N ASN A 125 -11.10 -18.03 0.99
CA ASN A 125 -11.96 -18.65 2.00
C ASN A 125 -12.48 -17.65 3.04
N ARG A 126 -11.62 -16.72 3.46
CA ARG A 126 -11.99 -15.71 4.46
C ARG A 126 -11.04 -14.49 4.49
N SER A 127 -11.59 -13.30 4.76
CA SER A 127 -10.85 -12.15 5.23
C SER A 127 -10.49 -12.30 6.72
N ARG A 128 -9.46 -11.61 7.16
CA ARG A 128 -9.15 -11.45 8.60
C ARG A 128 -9.99 -10.29 9.15
N ARG A 129 -10.02 -10.16 10.49
CA ARG A 129 -10.80 -9.11 11.16
C ARG A 129 -10.07 -7.77 11.22
N THR A 130 -8.73 -7.79 11.12
CA THR A 130 -7.86 -6.61 11.22
C THR A 130 -7.07 -6.43 9.94
N GLY A 131 -6.63 -5.22 9.66
CA GLY A 131 -5.73 -4.92 8.55
C GLY A 131 -4.43 -5.74 8.64
N TRP A 132 -3.83 -6.03 7.49
CA TRP A 132 -2.69 -6.94 7.42
C TRP A 132 -1.45 -6.48 8.19
N LEU A 133 -1.32 -5.18 8.42
CA LEU A 133 -0.16 -4.58 9.10
C LEU A 133 -0.49 -4.02 10.50
N THR A 134 -1.78 -3.97 10.89
CA THR A 134 -2.18 -3.20 12.08
C THR A 134 -1.60 -3.75 13.37
N ASP A 135 -1.70 -5.05 13.60
CA ASP A 135 -1.20 -5.68 14.83
C ASP A 135 0.32 -5.50 14.97
N ASP A 136 1.05 -5.63 13.85
CA ASP A 136 2.50 -5.50 13.79
C ASP A 136 2.94 -4.04 14.04
N ILE A 137 2.28 -3.06 13.41
CA ILE A 137 2.57 -1.63 13.59
C ILE A 137 2.18 -1.15 14.98
N GLU A 138 1.06 -1.60 15.54
CA GLU A 138 0.66 -1.26 16.90
C GLU A 138 1.67 -1.78 17.94
N SER A 139 2.22 -2.98 17.71
CA SER A 139 3.25 -3.55 18.58
C SER A 139 4.56 -2.77 18.55
N MET A 140 4.89 -2.09 17.46
CA MET A 140 6.08 -1.21 17.35
C MET A 140 5.98 0.01 18.26
N ASN A 141 4.76 0.48 18.56
CA ASN A 141 4.52 1.72 19.31
C ASN A 141 4.88 1.61 20.80
N ALA A 142 5.07 0.43 21.34
CA ALA A 142 5.49 0.27 22.74
C ALA A 142 6.84 0.95 23.06
N SER A 143 7.57 1.46 22.06
CA SER A 143 8.90 2.08 22.17
C SER A 143 9.08 3.40 21.40
N ALA A 144 8.08 3.85 20.62
CA ALA A 144 8.13 5.10 19.86
C ALA A 144 6.81 5.88 20.00
N GLU A 145 6.88 7.16 20.34
CA GLU A 145 5.72 8.06 20.36
C GLU A 145 5.32 8.46 18.93
N LEU A 146 4.65 7.59 18.18
CA LEU A 146 4.11 7.90 16.87
C LEU A 146 3.09 9.05 16.92
N ASP A 147 3.03 9.86 15.88
CA ASP A 147 1.96 10.85 15.71
C ASP A 147 0.67 10.16 15.23
N ALA A 148 0.81 9.09 14.44
CA ALA A 148 -0.26 8.17 14.04
C ALA A 148 0.36 6.83 13.62
N HIS A 149 -0.37 5.72 13.81
CA HIS A 149 0.02 4.41 13.31
C HIS A 149 -0.11 4.31 11.78
N GLY A 150 -1.06 5.03 11.21
CA GLY A 150 -1.20 5.20 9.78
C GLY A 150 -2.19 6.29 9.42
N ILE A 151 -2.05 6.81 8.20
CA ILE A 151 -2.87 7.90 7.68
C ILE A 151 -3.41 7.53 6.29
N SER A 152 -4.75 7.47 6.17
CA SER A 152 -5.44 7.33 4.89
C SER A 152 -5.72 8.71 4.30
N LEU A 153 -5.38 8.90 3.03
CA LEU A 153 -5.61 10.13 2.28
C LEU A 153 -6.71 9.98 1.20
N ASP A 154 -7.30 8.79 1.10
CA ASP A 154 -8.38 8.45 0.15
C ASP A 154 -9.74 8.29 0.83
N GLY A 155 -9.78 8.30 2.17
CA GLY A 155 -10.98 8.08 2.98
C GLY A 155 -11.25 6.62 3.31
N GLY A 156 -10.62 5.67 2.62
CA GLY A 156 -10.77 4.23 2.90
C GLY A 156 -9.92 3.80 4.09
N MET A 157 -10.53 3.09 5.05
CA MET A 157 -9.87 2.64 6.27
C MET A 157 -9.62 1.12 6.31
N GLY A 158 -9.92 0.37 5.23
CA GLY A 158 -9.93 -1.09 5.25
C GLY A 158 -8.62 -1.71 5.73
N VAL A 159 -7.48 -1.29 5.18
CA VAL A 159 -6.15 -1.75 5.61
C VAL A 159 -5.80 -1.34 7.04
N PHE A 160 -6.50 -0.36 7.60
CA PHE A 160 -6.31 0.20 8.95
C PHE A 160 -7.40 -0.23 9.94
N VAL A 161 -8.26 -1.17 9.57
CA VAL A 161 -9.26 -1.72 10.50
C VAL A 161 -8.55 -2.43 11.64
N SER A 162 -8.73 -1.92 12.86
CA SER A 162 -8.14 -2.46 14.08
C SER A 162 -8.96 -2.05 15.30
N PRO A 163 -9.02 -2.87 16.36
CA PRO A 163 -9.60 -2.48 17.65
C PRO A 163 -8.71 -1.51 18.43
N GLY A 164 -7.44 -1.43 18.12
CA GLY A 164 -6.42 -0.60 18.77
C GLY A 164 -5.85 0.47 17.86
N GLY A 165 -4.75 1.07 18.31
CA GLY A 165 -3.96 2.00 17.51
C GLY A 165 -4.61 3.35 17.23
N LEU A 166 -3.85 4.22 16.61
CA LEU A 166 -4.26 5.55 16.17
C LEU A 166 -4.17 5.62 14.65
N TRP A 167 -5.28 5.30 14.00
CA TRP A 167 -5.43 5.28 12.55
C TRP A 167 -6.28 6.46 12.13
N LEU A 168 -5.76 7.30 11.23
CA LEU A 168 -6.37 8.56 10.83
C LEU A 168 -6.81 8.53 9.37
N SER A 169 -7.88 9.27 9.07
CA SER A 169 -8.24 9.63 7.70
C SER A 169 -8.27 11.14 7.56
N MET A 170 -7.68 11.66 6.48
CA MET A 170 -7.72 13.09 6.17
C MET A 170 -7.75 13.34 4.66
N ALA A 171 -8.53 14.32 4.23
CA ALA A 171 -8.58 14.68 2.82
C ALA A 171 -7.41 15.59 2.41
N SER A 172 -6.97 16.50 3.30
CA SER A 172 -5.82 17.37 3.10
C SER A 172 -5.22 17.83 4.42
N ALA A 173 -3.95 18.21 4.41
CA ALA A 173 -3.26 18.76 5.59
C ALA A 173 -3.92 20.07 6.07
N GLN A 174 -4.42 20.90 5.16
CA GLN A 174 -5.08 22.17 5.50
C GLN A 174 -6.42 21.95 6.19
N GLU A 175 -7.27 21.08 5.63
CA GLU A 175 -8.56 20.74 6.22
C GLU A 175 -8.41 20.09 7.59
N PHE A 176 -7.45 19.17 7.71
CA PHE A 176 -7.12 18.52 8.97
C PHE A 176 -6.73 19.55 10.04
N SER A 177 -5.85 20.50 9.72
CA SER A 177 -5.45 21.56 10.64
C SER A 177 -6.63 22.46 11.05
N ARG A 178 -7.56 22.75 10.15
CA ARG A 178 -8.77 23.51 10.43
C ARG A 178 -9.70 22.76 11.38
N LEU A 179 -9.92 21.47 11.15
CA LEU A 179 -10.78 20.63 12.01
C LEU A 179 -10.16 20.42 13.39
N SER A 180 -8.84 20.25 13.48
CA SER A 180 -8.14 20.05 14.76
C SER A 180 -8.28 21.25 15.72
N SER A 181 -8.44 22.48 15.18
CA SER A 181 -8.64 23.68 16.00
C SER A 181 -10.05 23.78 16.62
N GLN A 182 -11.02 22.98 16.18
CA GLN A 182 -12.40 22.98 16.67
C GLN A 182 -12.68 21.91 17.72
N VAL A 183 -11.67 21.13 18.07
CA VAL A 183 -11.83 20.00 18.97
C VAL A 183 -11.86 20.44 20.44
N ILE A 184 -12.89 19.99 21.17
CA ILE A 184 -13.09 20.26 22.59
C ILE A 184 -12.68 19.02 23.39
N LYS A 185 -11.77 19.19 24.37
CA LYS A 185 -11.44 18.15 25.35
C LYS A 185 -12.65 17.93 26.27
N LYS A 186 -13.07 16.68 26.42
CA LYS A 186 -14.18 16.30 27.27
C LYS A 186 -13.70 15.74 28.60
N THR A 187 -14.42 16.07 29.66
CA THR A 187 -14.14 15.69 31.05
C THR A 187 -14.69 14.31 31.40
N VAL A 188 -14.19 13.73 32.49
CA VAL A 188 -14.48 12.40 33.02
C VAL A 188 -15.97 12.21 33.31
N SER A 189 -16.47 10.99 33.12
CA SER A 189 -17.83 10.53 33.42
C SER A 189 -17.79 9.44 34.49
N ASP A 190 -18.87 9.25 35.21
CA ASP A 190 -19.04 8.11 36.17
C ASP A 190 -19.26 6.77 35.44
N ASN A 191 -19.45 6.78 34.12
CA ASN A 191 -19.64 5.58 33.30
C ASN A 191 -18.30 5.10 32.72
N ALA A 192 -17.86 3.90 33.10
CA ALA A 192 -16.57 3.33 32.67
C ALA A 192 -16.45 3.14 31.13
N ALA A 193 -17.53 2.75 30.46
CA ALA A 193 -17.53 2.60 29.00
C ALA A 193 -17.42 3.97 28.31
N LEU A 194 -18.09 4.99 28.84
CA LEU A 194 -17.95 6.35 28.33
C LEU A 194 -16.55 6.90 28.57
N ASN A 195 -15.92 6.60 29.69
CA ASN A 195 -14.54 7.01 29.96
C ASN A 195 -13.55 6.41 28.93
N MET A 196 -13.71 5.14 28.57
CA MET A 196 -12.89 4.53 27.49
C MET A 196 -13.04 5.28 26.15
N LEU A 197 -14.26 5.70 25.80
CA LEU A 197 -14.49 6.49 24.58
C LEU A 197 -13.89 7.89 24.70
N LEU A 198 -14.00 8.53 25.86
CA LEU A 198 -13.41 9.84 26.11
C LEU A 198 -11.88 9.80 26.09
N ASP A 199 -11.26 8.75 26.63
CA ASP A 199 -9.80 8.57 26.58
C ASP A 199 -9.30 8.40 25.14
N ARG A 200 -10.01 7.58 24.33
CA ARG A 200 -9.70 7.45 22.89
C ARG A 200 -9.90 8.76 22.14
N TRP A 201 -10.98 9.48 22.43
CA TRP A 201 -11.25 10.79 21.87
C TRP A 201 -10.15 11.80 22.23
N ASN A 202 -9.72 11.86 23.48
CA ASN A 202 -8.66 12.76 23.95
C ASN A 202 -7.30 12.39 23.33
N THR A 203 -7.00 11.09 23.16
CA THR A 203 -5.80 10.61 22.45
C THR A 203 -5.81 11.05 20.99
N LEU A 204 -6.92 10.87 20.28
CA LEU A 204 -7.09 11.33 18.91
C LEU A 204 -6.87 12.84 18.80
N ASN A 205 -7.48 13.61 19.68
CA ASN A 205 -7.37 15.07 19.69
C ASN A 205 -5.94 15.55 19.96
N SER A 206 -5.26 14.93 20.91
CA SER A 206 -3.84 15.23 21.21
C SER A 206 -2.93 14.97 20.00
N SER A 207 -3.18 13.87 19.29
CA SER A 207 -2.47 13.56 18.04
C SER A 207 -2.79 14.58 16.95
N MET A 208 -4.07 14.92 16.75
CA MET A 208 -4.47 15.93 15.77
C MET A 208 -3.81 17.29 16.04
N GLU A 209 -3.77 17.74 17.30
CA GLU A 209 -3.07 18.96 17.71
C GLU A 209 -1.54 18.86 17.43
N LYS A 210 -0.92 17.71 17.73
CA LYS A 210 0.52 17.47 17.49
C LYS A 210 0.85 17.53 16.01
N ILE A 211 0.07 16.86 15.17
CA ILE A 211 0.21 16.87 13.71
C ILE A 211 0.02 18.28 13.16
N SER A 212 -1.04 18.97 13.56
CA SER A 212 -1.34 20.34 13.12
C SER A 212 -0.24 21.32 13.48
N ARG A 213 0.33 21.22 14.68
CA ARG A 213 1.49 22.04 15.10
C ARG A 213 2.73 21.76 14.29
N LYS A 214 3.03 20.50 13.94
CA LYS A 214 4.16 20.15 13.08
C LYS A 214 3.96 20.71 11.67
N LEU A 215 2.76 20.60 11.10
CA LEU A 215 2.42 21.15 9.79
C LEU A 215 2.55 22.68 9.73
N SER A 216 2.12 23.38 10.79
CA SER A 216 2.20 24.87 10.83
C SER A 216 3.62 25.42 11.07
N ARG A 217 4.48 24.67 11.76
CA ARG A 217 5.86 25.11 12.08
C ARG A 217 6.83 24.95 10.92
N LYS A 218 6.57 24.01 10.03
CA LYS A 218 7.46 23.74 8.91
C LYS A 218 7.09 24.64 7.74
N SER A 219 8.09 25.25 7.11
CA SER A 219 7.88 26.03 5.88
C SER A 219 7.18 25.16 4.82
N GLN A 220 6.13 25.68 4.20
CA GLN A 220 5.45 24.95 3.13
C GLN A 220 6.38 24.83 1.93
N ILE A 221 6.82 23.61 1.63
CA ILE A 221 7.46 23.31 0.36
C ILE A 221 6.38 22.98 -0.64
N ASN A 222 6.36 23.67 -1.76
CA ASN A 222 5.49 23.29 -2.87
C ASN A 222 6.03 22.00 -3.52
N PHE A 223 5.44 20.88 -3.14
CA PHE A 223 5.63 19.61 -3.83
C PHE A 223 4.76 19.61 -5.09
N ARG A 224 5.33 20.04 -6.20
CA ARG A 224 4.61 20.10 -7.47
C ARG A 224 4.39 18.69 -8.03
N VAL A 225 3.35 18.01 -7.53
CA VAL A 225 2.91 16.70 -8.02
C VAL A 225 1.84 16.93 -9.10
N ARG A 226 2.13 16.51 -10.34
CA ARG A 226 1.24 16.70 -11.49
C ARG A 226 0.25 15.55 -11.60
N GLY A 227 -1.03 15.86 -11.69
CA GLY A 227 -2.13 14.91 -11.82
C GLY A 227 -3.43 15.48 -11.28
N ARG A 228 -4.30 14.60 -10.84
CA ARG A 228 -5.62 14.94 -10.29
C ARG A 228 -5.71 14.48 -8.82
N LYS A 229 -6.59 13.52 -8.53
CA LYS A 229 -6.83 13.02 -7.16
C LYS A 229 -5.59 12.38 -6.53
N LEU A 230 -4.92 11.48 -7.25
CA LEU A 230 -3.70 10.83 -6.73
C LEU A 230 -2.60 11.86 -6.47
N ALA A 231 -2.42 12.83 -7.36
CA ALA A 231 -1.44 13.89 -7.19
C ALA A 231 -1.70 14.74 -5.93
N ALA A 232 -2.96 15.07 -5.65
CA ALA A 232 -3.33 15.81 -4.43
C ALA A 232 -3.01 15.00 -3.16
N GLN A 233 -3.35 13.71 -3.14
CA GLN A 233 -3.03 12.81 -2.04
C GLN A 233 -1.51 12.68 -1.83
N LEU A 234 -0.75 12.45 -2.91
CA LEU A 234 0.72 12.36 -2.84
C LEU A 234 1.37 13.69 -2.44
N GLY A 235 0.80 14.83 -2.85
CA GLY A 235 1.20 16.15 -2.37
C GLY A 235 1.00 16.30 -0.87
N THR A 236 -0.13 15.85 -0.34
CA THR A 236 -0.41 15.81 1.11
C THR A 236 0.55 14.86 1.83
N ALA A 237 0.78 13.65 1.31
CA ALA A 237 1.76 12.70 1.86
C ALA A 237 3.16 13.33 1.94
N ALA A 238 3.60 14.02 0.88
CA ALA A 238 4.89 14.70 0.85
C ALA A 238 4.98 15.83 1.90
N GLN A 239 3.89 16.56 2.12
CA GLN A 239 3.83 17.61 3.16
C GLN A 239 3.91 17.01 4.56
N LEU A 240 3.20 15.89 4.84
CA LEU A 240 3.25 15.18 6.11
C LEU A 240 4.67 14.70 6.41
N ILE A 241 5.32 14.05 5.43
CA ILE A 241 6.69 13.55 5.55
C ILE A 241 7.67 14.73 5.79
N HIS A 242 7.55 15.80 5.02
CA HIS A 242 8.37 16.99 5.18
C HIS A 242 8.20 17.66 6.54
N ALA A 243 6.98 17.72 7.06
CA ALA A 243 6.69 18.27 8.38
C ALA A 243 7.23 17.39 9.54
N GLY A 244 7.77 16.22 9.24
CA GLY A 244 8.29 15.28 10.23
C GLY A 244 7.17 14.61 11.02
N ILE A 245 6.02 14.40 10.37
CA ILE A 245 4.96 13.57 10.95
C ILE A 245 5.46 12.14 11.07
N ASP A 246 5.46 11.63 12.28
CA ASP A 246 5.92 10.30 12.58
C ASP A 246 4.78 9.29 12.41
N THR A 247 4.68 8.75 11.19
CA THR A 247 3.71 7.72 10.82
C THR A 247 4.38 6.69 9.89
N PRO A 248 4.32 5.40 10.25
CA PRO A 248 4.93 4.35 9.44
C PRO A 248 4.18 4.04 8.15
N VAL A 249 2.87 4.34 8.06
CA VAL A 249 2.07 3.95 6.91
C VAL A 249 1.20 5.10 6.43
N ILE A 250 1.23 5.35 5.12
CA ILE A 250 0.32 6.29 4.44
C ILE A 250 -0.38 5.52 3.31
N LYS A 251 -1.70 5.67 3.18
CA LYS A 251 -2.50 5.07 2.11
C LYS A 251 -3.05 6.15 1.18
N VAL A 252 -2.95 5.89 -0.12
CA VAL A 252 -3.52 6.68 -1.21
C VAL A 252 -4.20 5.77 -2.21
N GLN A 253 -5.09 6.30 -3.05
CA GLN A 253 -5.85 5.54 -4.03
C GLN A 253 -5.93 6.26 -5.38
N LEU A 254 -5.82 5.49 -6.45
CA LEU A 254 -6.19 5.88 -7.80
C LEU A 254 -7.34 4.98 -8.25
N ASP A 255 -8.54 5.54 -8.37
CA ASP A 255 -9.75 4.84 -8.76
C ASP A 255 -9.97 4.85 -10.29
N GLY A 256 -10.86 3.99 -10.78
CA GLY A 256 -11.35 3.99 -12.16
C GLY A 256 -10.78 2.92 -13.07
N PHE A 257 -10.07 1.92 -12.53
CA PHE A 257 -9.51 0.81 -13.30
C PHE A 257 -10.54 -0.25 -13.71
N ASP A 258 -11.78 -0.15 -13.28
CA ASP A 258 -12.86 -1.06 -13.70
C ASP A 258 -13.31 -0.74 -15.16
N THR A 259 -12.50 -1.22 -16.10
CA THR A 259 -12.58 -0.86 -17.52
C THR A 259 -13.18 -1.99 -18.36
N HIS A 260 -14.46 -2.25 -18.16
CA HIS A 260 -15.20 -3.25 -18.95
C HIS A 260 -15.48 -2.81 -20.41
N GLU A 261 -15.37 -1.52 -20.72
CA GLU A 261 -15.61 -0.95 -22.05
C GLU A 261 -14.63 0.18 -22.35
N GLY A 262 -14.25 0.34 -23.62
CA GLY A 262 -13.42 1.45 -24.11
C GLY A 262 -12.12 1.62 -23.28
N GLN A 263 -11.53 0.52 -22.86
CA GLN A 263 -10.39 0.46 -21.95
C GLN A 263 -9.16 1.24 -22.43
N PRO A 264 -8.73 1.19 -23.72
CA PRO A 264 -7.43 1.75 -24.10
C PRO A 264 -7.25 3.22 -23.74
N GLY A 265 -8.27 4.03 -23.97
CA GLY A 265 -8.24 5.46 -23.64
C GLY A 265 -8.31 5.74 -22.13
N ARG A 266 -9.16 5.01 -21.41
CA ARG A 266 -9.35 5.13 -19.95
C ARG A 266 -8.08 4.69 -19.20
N HIS A 267 -7.59 3.50 -19.50
CA HIS A 267 -6.40 2.91 -18.88
C HIS A 267 -5.15 3.77 -19.11
N ARG A 268 -4.93 4.23 -20.35
CA ARG A 268 -3.83 5.15 -20.69
C ARG A 268 -3.86 6.43 -19.83
N ARG A 269 -5.05 7.01 -19.57
CA ARG A 269 -5.18 8.22 -18.73
C ARG A 269 -4.81 7.92 -17.28
N LEU A 270 -5.29 6.80 -16.72
CA LEU A 270 -5.00 6.37 -15.35
C LEU A 270 -3.51 6.06 -15.17
N LEU A 271 -2.90 5.30 -16.08
CA LEU A 271 -1.48 5.01 -16.05
C LEU A 271 -0.62 6.28 -16.18
N ARG A 272 -1.06 7.25 -17.00
CA ARG A 272 -0.35 8.54 -17.09
C ARG A 272 -0.43 9.34 -15.78
N GLU A 273 -1.58 9.33 -15.11
CA GLU A 273 -1.71 9.94 -13.79
C GLU A 273 -0.82 9.23 -12.77
N LEU A 274 -0.89 7.90 -12.71
CA LEU A 274 -0.05 7.08 -11.84
C LEU A 274 1.44 7.39 -12.02
N GLY A 275 1.93 7.26 -13.25
CA GLY A 275 3.34 7.45 -13.55
C GLY A 275 3.84 8.87 -13.25
N ARG A 276 3.10 9.91 -13.67
CA ARG A 276 3.48 11.31 -13.41
C ARG A 276 3.47 11.63 -11.92
N SER A 277 2.42 11.24 -11.22
CA SER A 277 2.27 11.55 -9.80
C SER A 277 3.35 10.87 -8.96
N LEU A 278 3.65 9.59 -9.23
CA LEU A 278 4.71 8.86 -8.53
C LEU A 278 6.11 9.37 -8.90
N GLY A 279 6.35 9.72 -10.17
CA GLY A 279 7.62 10.32 -10.60
C GLY A 279 7.89 11.66 -9.92
N ASP A 280 6.88 12.54 -9.85
CA ASP A 280 7.00 13.83 -9.16
C ASP A 280 7.15 13.65 -7.64
N PHE A 281 6.44 12.68 -7.04
CA PHE A 281 6.56 12.34 -5.62
C PHE A 281 7.99 11.87 -5.29
N ARG A 282 8.56 10.94 -6.09
CA ARG A 282 9.97 10.54 -5.97
C ARG A 282 10.92 11.76 -5.93
N ASN A 283 10.77 12.65 -6.91
CA ASN A 283 11.60 13.83 -6.99
C ASN A 283 11.45 14.73 -5.75
N GLY A 284 10.24 14.84 -5.22
CA GLY A 284 9.95 15.50 -3.95
C GLY A 284 10.67 14.85 -2.78
N MET A 285 10.59 13.53 -2.67
CA MET A 285 11.24 12.77 -1.58
C MET A 285 12.75 12.81 -1.67
N LYS A 286 13.34 12.72 -2.86
CA LYS A 286 14.79 12.91 -3.07
C LYS A 286 15.25 14.31 -2.62
N ARG A 287 14.51 15.36 -2.96
CA ARG A 287 14.80 16.74 -2.59
C ARG A 287 14.84 16.97 -1.08
N ILE A 288 14.02 16.26 -0.31
CA ILE A 288 14.01 16.37 1.16
C ILE A 288 14.78 15.24 1.86
N GLY A 289 15.53 14.41 1.11
CA GLY A 289 16.35 13.32 1.66
C GLY A 289 15.55 12.19 2.31
N GLN A 290 14.32 11.94 1.83
CA GLN A 290 13.43 10.92 2.40
C GLN A 290 13.16 9.75 1.47
N TRP A 291 13.77 9.71 0.27
CA TRP A 291 13.50 8.66 -0.70
C TRP A 291 13.97 7.28 -0.24
N ASP A 292 15.14 7.19 0.37
CA ASP A 292 15.70 5.92 0.88
C ASP A 292 14.91 5.35 2.07
N ASN A 293 14.14 6.21 2.74
CA ASN A 293 13.27 5.84 3.85
C ASN A 293 11.79 5.70 3.44
N THR A 294 11.51 5.73 2.14
CA THR A 294 10.15 5.62 1.60
C THR A 294 10.04 4.39 0.70
N LEU A 295 9.16 3.48 1.07
CA LEU A 295 8.75 2.32 0.26
C LEU A 295 7.35 2.57 -0.29
N ILE A 296 7.17 2.42 -1.59
CA ILE A 296 5.86 2.46 -2.25
C ILE A 296 5.50 1.04 -2.66
N LEU A 297 4.30 0.61 -2.35
CA LEU A 297 3.71 -0.66 -2.79
C LEU A 297 2.37 -0.37 -3.47
N THR A 298 2.23 -0.73 -4.74
CA THR A 298 0.94 -0.75 -5.41
C THR A 298 0.21 -2.05 -5.14
N TYR A 299 -1.11 -2.01 -5.06
CA TYR A 299 -1.95 -3.20 -4.97
C TYR A 299 -3.31 -2.94 -5.64
N SER A 300 -4.02 -4.00 -5.95
CA SER A 300 -5.36 -3.97 -6.53
C SER A 300 -6.12 -5.21 -6.05
N GLU A 301 -7.43 -5.24 -6.27
CA GLU A 301 -8.32 -6.32 -5.82
C GLU A 301 -7.97 -7.66 -6.48
N PHE A 302 -7.72 -7.62 -7.78
CA PHE A 302 -7.37 -8.73 -8.66
C PHE A 302 -6.82 -8.20 -9.99
N GLY A 303 -6.43 -9.08 -10.90
CA GLY A 303 -6.09 -8.75 -12.29
C GLY A 303 -7.29 -8.77 -13.22
N ARG A 304 -7.07 -8.48 -14.49
CA ARG A 304 -8.08 -8.57 -15.54
C ARG A 304 -7.92 -9.87 -16.33
N ARG A 305 -9.02 -10.34 -16.98
CA ARG A 305 -8.97 -11.47 -17.88
C ARG A 305 -7.92 -11.29 -18.95
N THR A 306 -7.34 -12.40 -19.39
CA THR A 306 -6.34 -12.39 -20.46
C THR A 306 -6.96 -11.96 -21.78
N VAL A 307 -8.17 -12.46 -22.07
CA VAL A 307 -8.91 -12.15 -23.29
C VAL A 307 -9.63 -10.81 -23.15
N GLU A 308 -9.58 -9.99 -24.20
CA GLU A 308 -10.44 -8.81 -24.31
C GLU A 308 -11.91 -9.22 -24.52
N ASN A 309 -12.83 -8.35 -24.14
CA ASN A 309 -14.25 -8.52 -24.40
C ASN A 309 -14.70 -7.73 -25.65
N HIS A 310 -15.93 -7.93 -26.06
CA HIS A 310 -16.50 -7.32 -27.30
C HIS A 310 -16.77 -5.82 -27.21
N THR A 311 -16.51 -5.18 -26.07
CA THR A 311 -16.67 -3.72 -25.84
C THR A 311 -15.32 -3.00 -25.71
N ASP A 312 -14.24 -3.59 -26.25
CA ASP A 312 -12.87 -3.07 -26.11
C ASP A 312 -12.45 -2.86 -24.66
N GLY A 313 -12.80 -3.81 -23.80
CA GLY A 313 -12.47 -3.84 -22.39
C GLY A 313 -12.00 -5.21 -21.93
N THR A 314 -11.96 -5.39 -20.63
CA THR A 314 -11.63 -6.68 -19.99
C THR A 314 -12.54 -6.93 -18.79
N ASP A 315 -12.92 -8.18 -18.59
CA ASP A 315 -13.65 -8.61 -17.40
C ASP A 315 -12.72 -8.89 -16.22
N HIS A 316 -13.28 -9.16 -15.05
CA HIS A 316 -12.54 -9.48 -13.84
C HIS A 316 -11.77 -10.79 -13.98
N GLY A 317 -10.49 -10.74 -13.68
CA GLY A 317 -9.57 -11.87 -13.70
C GLY A 317 -9.01 -12.20 -12.32
N THR A 318 -7.76 -12.65 -12.28
CA THR A 318 -7.15 -13.17 -11.04
C THR A 318 -5.80 -12.53 -10.73
N ALA A 319 -4.73 -12.95 -11.40
CA ALA A 319 -3.38 -12.52 -11.11
C ALA A 319 -2.99 -11.19 -11.80
N ALA A 320 -2.16 -10.39 -11.13
CA ALA A 320 -1.63 -9.15 -11.69
C ALA A 320 -0.17 -8.90 -11.24
N PRO A 321 0.61 -8.14 -12.02
CA PRO A 321 1.87 -7.57 -11.54
C PRO A 321 1.60 -6.35 -10.66
N HIS A 322 2.47 -6.13 -9.64
CA HIS A 322 2.46 -4.92 -8.84
C HIS A 322 3.85 -4.30 -8.74
N PHE A 323 3.88 -2.99 -8.50
CA PHE A 323 5.11 -2.20 -8.40
C PHE A 323 5.55 -2.03 -6.96
N ILE A 324 6.85 -2.15 -6.73
CA ILE A 324 7.52 -1.81 -5.48
C ILE A 324 8.60 -0.77 -5.83
N MET A 325 8.55 0.40 -5.18
CA MET A 325 9.43 1.53 -5.50
C MET A 325 10.01 2.15 -4.24
N GLY A 326 11.24 2.65 -4.33
CA GLY A 326 11.91 3.33 -3.20
C GLY A 326 13.41 3.35 -3.40
N GLY A 327 14.13 4.25 -2.71
CA GLY A 327 15.58 4.35 -2.83
C GLY A 327 16.32 3.09 -2.35
N ALA A 328 15.77 2.41 -1.35
CA ALA A 328 16.31 1.15 -0.83
C ALA A 328 15.79 -0.11 -1.56
N VAL A 329 14.98 0.04 -2.61
CA VAL A 329 14.50 -1.09 -3.42
C VAL A 329 15.60 -1.56 -4.35
N GLN A 330 15.79 -2.87 -4.47
CA GLN A 330 16.56 -3.47 -5.56
C GLN A 330 15.62 -3.65 -6.74
N GLY A 331 15.82 -2.82 -7.79
CA GLY A 331 14.98 -2.84 -9.00
C GLY A 331 15.12 -4.12 -9.81
N GLY A 332 14.14 -4.36 -10.67
CA GLY A 332 14.11 -5.50 -11.58
C GLY A 332 12.76 -6.21 -11.62
N ILE A 333 12.69 -7.31 -12.37
CA ILE A 333 11.51 -8.17 -12.46
C ILE A 333 11.69 -9.29 -11.44
N LEU A 334 10.71 -9.46 -10.53
CA LEU A 334 10.69 -10.46 -9.48
C LEU A 334 9.52 -11.42 -9.69
N GLY A 335 9.74 -12.69 -9.36
CA GLY A 335 8.76 -13.75 -9.60
C GLY A 335 8.66 -14.15 -11.05
N ASN A 336 7.68 -15.00 -11.36
CA ASN A 336 7.45 -15.53 -12.69
C ASN A 336 6.17 -14.94 -13.28
N HIS A 337 6.22 -14.52 -14.52
CA HIS A 337 5.01 -14.18 -15.27
C HIS A 337 4.12 -15.43 -15.41
N PRO A 338 2.80 -15.34 -15.19
CA PRO A 338 1.89 -16.44 -15.47
C PRO A 338 1.96 -16.87 -16.95
N ASP A 339 1.91 -18.18 -17.18
CA ASP A 339 1.93 -18.72 -18.55
C ASP A 339 0.60 -18.45 -19.26
N LEU A 340 0.62 -17.65 -20.32
CA LEU A 340 -0.56 -17.36 -21.14
C LEU A 340 -1.08 -18.59 -21.93
N GLY A 341 -0.29 -19.68 -22.00
CA GLY A 341 -0.72 -20.96 -22.58
C GLY A 341 -1.40 -21.90 -21.59
N ALA A 342 -1.32 -21.61 -20.29
CA ALA A 342 -1.85 -22.47 -19.20
C ALA A 342 -2.96 -21.76 -18.40
N LEU A 343 -3.96 -21.23 -19.10
CA LEU A 343 -5.08 -20.54 -18.48
C LEU A 343 -6.05 -21.52 -17.81
N VAL A 344 -6.61 -21.12 -16.67
CA VAL A 344 -7.69 -21.86 -16.00
C VAL A 344 -8.95 -21.02 -16.06
N GLU A 345 -10.02 -21.57 -16.66
CA GLU A 345 -11.27 -20.84 -16.92
C GLU A 345 -11.07 -19.50 -17.67
N GLY A 346 -10.03 -19.42 -18.50
CA GLY A 346 -9.67 -18.22 -19.26
C GLY A 346 -8.89 -17.16 -18.46
N ASP A 347 -8.43 -17.50 -17.26
CA ASP A 347 -7.62 -16.60 -16.42
C ASP A 347 -6.21 -17.09 -16.20
N MET A 348 -5.32 -16.12 -15.96
CA MET A 348 -3.96 -16.39 -15.50
C MET A 348 -3.98 -17.00 -14.10
N GLN A 349 -3.22 -18.08 -13.93
CA GLN A 349 -2.96 -18.60 -12.59
C GLN A 349 -1.93 -17.71 -11.89
N PHE A 350 -2.15 -17.41 -10.61
CA PHE A 350 -1.12 -16.72 -9.85
C PHE A 350 0.11 -17.61 -9.69
N THR A 351 1.28 -17.00 -9.79
CA THR A 351 2.58 -17.66 -9.60
C THR A 351 3.21 -17.32 -8.26
N MET A 352 2.67 -16.31 -7.59
CA MET A 352 3.13 -15.86 -6.29
C MET A 352 1.95 -15.40 -5.43
N ASP A 353 1.86 -15.93 -4.22
CA ASP A 353 0.91 -15.45 -3.23
C ASP A 353 1.30 -14.04 -2.76
N TYR A 354 0.37 -13.07 -2.84
CA TYR A 354 0.64 -11.68 -2.49
C TYR A 354 1.10 -11.49 -1.05
N ARG A 355 0.74 -12.41 -0.14
CA ARG A 355 1.18 -12.39 1.26
C ARG A 355 2.69 -12.56 1.40
N ALA A 356 3.37 -13.10 0.38
CA ALA A 356 4.83 -13.13 0.35
C ALA A 356 5.44 -11.72 0.26
N VAL A 357 4.78 -10.78 -0.43
CA VAL A 357 5.20 -9.37 -0.44
C VAL A 357 5.00 -8.74 0.93
N TYR A 358 3.86 -9.02 1.59
CA TYR A 358 3.58 -8.52 2.95
C TYR A 358 4.62 -9.01 3.96
N GLU A 359 5.00 -10.30 3.86
CA GLU A 359 6.07 -10.86 4.68
C GLU A 359 7.37 -10.08 4.52
N ARG A 360 7.79 -9.78 3.27
CA ARG A 360 9.01 -9.01 3.01
C ARG A 360 8.95 -7.58 3.50
N VAL A 361 7.79 -6.93 3.35
CA VAL A 361 7.58 -5.58 3.89
C VAL A 361 7.70 -5.58 5.42
N LEU A 362 7.09 -6.54 6.10
CA LEU A 362 7.18 -6.62 7.55
C LEU A 362 8.60 -7.01 8.01
N SER A 363 9.18 -8.08 7.44
CA SER A 363 10.45 -8.62 7.91
C SER A 363 11.66 -7.79 7.53
N ASP A 364 11.76 -7.38 6.25
CA ASP A 364 12.97 -6.75 5.73
C ASP A 364 12.87 -5.23 5.79
N TRP A 365 11.69 -4.64 5.48
CA TRP A 365 11.53 -3.20 5.53
C TRP A 365 11.33 -2.69 6.96
N PHE A 366 10.38 -3.25 7.72
CA PHE A 366 10.12 -2.82 9.10
C PHE A 366 10.96 -3.57 10.15
N GLY A 367 11.63 -4.66 9.80
CA GLY A 367 12.45 -5.46 10.73
C GLY A 367 11.62 -6.41 11.62
N ILE A 368 10.34 -6.61 11.30
CA ILE A 368 9.43 -7.49 12.06
C ILE A 368 9.51 -8.91 11.53
N ARG A 369 10.51 -9.67 11.97
CA ARG A 369 10.79 -11.01 11.44
C ARG A 369 9.77 -12.07 11.86
N GLU A 370 9.25 -11.95 13.08
CA GLU A 370 8.17 -12.81 13.59
C GLU A 370 6.84 -12.14 13.34
N ASN A 371 6.24 -12.41 12.18
CA ASN A 371 4.99 -11.85 11.75
C ASN A 371 4.03 -12.94 11.25
N LYS A 372 2.76 -12.60 11.13
CA LYS A 372 1.69 -13.54 10.74
C LYS A 372 1.82 -14.11 9.32
N PHE A 373 2.73 -13.58 8.50
CA PHE A 373 2.98 -14.04 7.12
C PHE A 373 4.31 -14.80 6.98
N ALA A 374 5.00 -15.15 8.06
CA ALA A 374 6.29 -15.84 8.02
C ALA A 374 6.28 -17.14 7.20
N SER A 375 5.13 -17.85 7.16
CA SER A 375 4.94 -19.05 6.34
C SER A 375 4.90 -18.79 4.83
N PHE A 376 4.68 -17.53 4.41
CA PHE A 376 4.67 -17.12 3.00
C PHE A 376 6.02 -16.62 2.50
N ARG A 377 7.06 -16.67 3.32
CA ARG A 377 8.42 -16.26 2.91
C ARG A 377 8.83 -16.93 1.61
N ASN A 378 9.12 -16.11 0.60
CA ASN A 378 9.47 -16.60 -0.73
C ASN A 378 10.89 -16.16 -1.10
N LYS A 379 11.72 -17.14 -1.51
CA LYS A 379 13.11 -16.89 -1.90
C LYS A 379 13.23 -16.04 -3.17
N ASN A 380 12.24 -16.07 -4.04
CA ASN A 380 12.24 -15.26 -5.29
C ASN A 380 12.08 -13.75 -5.00
N LEU A 381 11.73 -13.38 -3.76
CA LEU A 381 11.72 -12.00 -3.27
C LEU A 381 12.94 -11.69 -2.38
N SER A 382 13.87 -12.65 -2.21
CA SER A 382 15.13 -12.36 -1.51
C SER A 382 15.93 -11.36 -2.34
N GLY A 383 16.42 -10.29 -1.72
CA GLY A 383 17.10 -9.22 -2.45
C GLY A 383 16.16 -8.15 -3.05
N MET A 384 14.89 -8.12 -2.66
CA MET A 384 13.98 -7.03 -3.02
C MET A 384 14.45 -5.66 -2.49
N PHE A 385 15.28 -5.65 -1.47
CA PHE A 385 15.86 -4.46 -0.86
C PHE A 385 17.39 -4.49 -0.84
N LYS A 386 18.02 -3.32 -0.96
CA LYS A 386 19.47 -3.05 -0.86
C LYS A 386 19.93 -2.91 0.62
N LEU A 387 19.29 -3.63 1.56
CA LEU A 387 19.45 -3.44 3.01
C LEU A 387 20.56 -4.28 3.59
#